data_c65f60f4eb75c44213a90c0e74d6e5cb
#
_entry.id   c65f60f4eb75c44213a90c0e74d6e5cb
#
_cell.length_a   1.000
_cell.length_b   1.000
_cell.length_c   1.000
_cell.angle_alpha   90.00
_cell.angle_beta   90.00
_cell.angle_gamma   90.00
#
_symmetry.space_group_name_H-M   'P 1'
#
loop_
_entity.id
_entity.type
_entity.pdbx_description
1 polymer ?
#
loop_
_entity_poly.entity_id
_entity_poly.type
_entity_poly.pdbx_seq_one_letter_code
_entity_poly.pdbx_strand_id
1 'polypeptide(L)'
;SVTHVGTTAEQAFAMAAGVCQDHTHVFLALLRDKGIAARYVSGYIYEATQAYMASHAWAEVLLAGNWYTFDISNQHFTPNCHVYIAFGRDYADAAPVRGVRTGGGDERLYSQVMVSTSPQYIPQLNAQFAAQQ
;
A
#
# COMPACT_ATOMS: atom_id res chain seq x y z
N SER A 1 -8.37 0.70 -18.50
CA SER A 1 -8.26 2.10 -18.07
C SER A 1 -7.35 2.15 -16.85
N VAL A 2 -6.55 3.21 -16.75
CA VAL A 2 -5.62 3.39 -15.63
C VAL A 2 -6.31 4.27 -14.59
N THR A 3 -6.33 3.81 -13.33
CA THR A 3 -6.81 4.60 -12.20
C THR A 3 -5.68 5.47 -11.63
N HIS A 4 -6.03 6.55 -10.93
CA HIS A 4 -5.10 7.49 -10.31
C HIS A 4 -5.36 7.56 -8.80
N VAL A 5 -4.39 8.08 -8.03
CA VAL A 5 -4.50 8.22 -6.57
C VAL A 5 -5.78 8.95 -6.12
N GLY A 6 -6.31 9.86 -6.94
CA GLY A 6 -7.57 10.57 -6.69
C GLY A 6 -8.84 9.84 -7.13
N THR A 7 -8.74 8.63 -7.69
CA THR A 7 -9.92 7.85 -8.11
C THR A 7 -10.69 7.39 -6.88
N THR A 8 -12.00 7.68 -6.82
CA THR A 8 -12.84 7.21 -5.72
C THR A 8 -13.19 5.73 -5.86
N ALA A 9 -13.58 5.08 -4.76
CA ALA A 9 -14.02 3.68 -4.77
C ALA A 9 -15.22 3.48 -5.72
N GLU A 10 -16.16 4.42 -5.76
CA GLU A 10 -17.31 4.40 -6.66
C GLU A 10 -16.89 4.46 -8.13
N GLN A 11 -15.94 5.34 -8.46
CA GLN A 11 -15.41 5.46 -9.82
C GLN A 11 -14.67 4.19 -10.25
N ALA A 12 -13.81 3.62 -9.40
CA ALA A 12 -13.10 2.39 -9.67
C ALA A 12 -14.06 1.21 -9.88
N PHE A 13 -15.09 1.12 -9.04
CA PHE A 13 -16.12 0.09 -9.15
C PHE A 13 -16.93 0.23 -10.46
N ALA A 14 -17.35 1.45 -10.81
CA ALA A 14 -18.11 1.70 -12.04
C ALA A 14 -17.30 1.40 -13.31
N MET A 15 -15.98 1.61 -13.28
CA MET A 15 -15.07 1.30 -14.39
C MET A 15 -14.72 -0.20 -14.47
N ALA A 16 -15.04 -0.98 -13.47
CA ALA A 16 -14.59 -2.39 -13.31
C ALA A 16 -13.07 -2.53 -13.55
N ALA A 17 -12.31 -1.54 -13.09
CA ALA A 17 -10.87 -1.47 -13.27
C ALA A 17 -10.23 -0.82 -12.04
N GLY A 18 -9.00 -1.21 -11.74
CA GLY A 18 -8.28 -0.64 -10.61
C GLY A 18 -7.01 -1.42 -10.31
N VAL A 19 -6.23 -0.84 -9.41
CA VAL A 19 -5.06 -1.47 -8.81
C VAL A 19 -5.38 -1.89 -7.36
N CYS A 20 -4.42 -2.43 -6.64
CA CYS A 20 -4.61 -2.91 -5.26
C CYS A 20 -5.24 -1.84 -4.33
N GLN A 21 -4.89 -0.57 -4.51
CA GLN A 21 -5.48 0.55 -3.77
C GLN A 21 -7.00 0.65 -4.00
N ASP A 22 -7.45 0.59 -5.25
CA ASP A 22 -8.87 0.73 -5.60
C ASP A 22 -9.68 -0.44 -5.07
N HIS A 23 -9.19 -1.67 -5.26
CA HIS A 23 -9.84 -2.88 -4.74
C HIS A 23 -10.00 -2.82 -3.22
N THR A 24 -8.96 -2.35 -2.52
CA THR A 24 -9.01 -2.17 -1.07
C THR A 24 -10.03 -1.11 -0.66
N HIS A 25 -10.09 0.04 -1.35
CA HIS A 25 -11.08 1.08 -1.06
C HIS A 25 -12.51 0.62 -1.29
N VAL A 26 -12.79 -0.09 -2.39
CA VAL A 26 -14.12 -0.66 -2.66
C VAL A 26 -14.53 -1.63 -1.54
N PHE A 27 -13.63 -2.53 -1.17
CA PHE A 27 -13.88 -3.49 -0.10
C PHE A 27 -14.16 -2.82 1.24
N LEU A 28 -13.35 -1.82 1.62
CA LEU A 28 -13.58 -1.04 2.83
C LEU A 28 -14.90 -0.28 2.83
N ALA A 29 -15.30 0.28 1.68
CA ALA A 29 -16.59 0.97 1.55
C ALA A 29 -17.75 0.02 1.80
N LEU A 30 -17.70 -1.19 1.23
CA LEU A 30 -18.72 -2.22 1.43
C LEU A 30 -18.82 -2.68 2.89
N LEU A 31 -17.67 -2.87 3.56
CA LEU A 31 -17.64 -3.28 4.97
C LEU A 31 -18.23 -2.19 5.88
N ARG A 32 -17.87 -0.92 5.63
CA ARG A 32 -18.38 0.21 6.40
C ARG A 32 -19.87 0.42 6.21
N ASP A 33 -20.39 0.21 4.98
CA ASP A 33 -21.84 0.20 4.73
C ASP A 33 -22.57 -0.86 5.58
N LYS A 34 -21.93 -1.98 5.86
CA LYS A 34 -22.45 -3.04 6.74
C LYS A 34 -22.15 -2.83 8.22
N GLY A 35 -21.55 -1.72 8.62
CA GLY A 35 -21.16 -1.45 9.99
C GLY A 35 -20.03 -2.33 10.52
N ILE A 36 -19.22 -2.93 9.62
CA ILE A 36 -18.09 -3.77 9.99
C ILE A 36 -16.83 -2.90 10.07
N ALA A 37 -16.17 -2.93 11.21
CA ALA A 37 -14.94 -2.17 11.42
C ALA A 37 -13.81 -2.72 10.56
N ALA A 38 -13.21 -1.85 9.75
CA ALA A 38 -12.13 -2.20 8.86
C ALA A 38 -11.18 -1.02 8.66
N ARG A 39 -9.92 -1.32 8.36
CA ARG A 39 -8.88 -0.33 8.12
C ARG A 39 -8.07 -0.63 6.85
N TYR A 40 -7.61 0.42 6.22
CA TYR A 40 -6.68 0.38 5.10
C TYR A 40 -5.27 0.10 5.62
N VAL A 41 -4.54 -0.76 4.95
CA VAL A 41 -3.14 -1.04 5.25
C VAL A 41 -2.31 -0.85 3.98
N SER A 42 -1.19 -0.17 4.12
CA SER A 42 -0.18 -0.05 3.09
C SER A 42 1.12 -0.71 3.52
N GLY A 43 1.84 -1.22 2.54
CA GLY A 43 3.12 -1.86 2.79
C GLY A 43 3.71 -2.45 1.52
N TYR A 44 4.40 -3.55 1.68
CA TYR A 44 5.07 -4.27 0.61
C TYR A 44 4.83 -5.77 0.74
N ILE A 45 4.83 -6.48 -0.39
CA ILE A 45 4.89 -7.94 -0.39
C ILE A 45 6.34 -8.33 -0.64
N TYR A 46 6.90 -9.11 0.29
CA TYR A 46 8.24 -9.65 0.10
C TYR A 46 8.23 -10.74 -0.97
N GLU A 47 9.12 -10.60 -1.93
CA GLU A 47 9.36 -11.60 -2.96
C GLU A 47 10.87 -11.79 -3.14
N ALA A 48 11.34 -13.00 -2.85
CA ALA A 48 12.78 -13.30 -2.81
C ALA A 48 13.49 -13.13 -4.18
N THR A 49 12.73 -13.17 -5.27
CA THR A 49 13.25 -13.03 -6.64
C THR A 49 13.32 -11.59 -7.13
N GLN A 50 12.74 -10.65 -6.39
CA GLN A 50 12.71 -9.23 -6.77
C GLN A 50 13.70 -8.42 -5.92
N ALA A 51 14.48 -7.58 -6.58
CA ALA A 51 15.40 -6.67 -5.91
C ALA A 51 14.68 -5.47 -5.27
N TYR A 52 13.59 -5.01 -5.91
CA TYR A 52 12.80 -3.86 -5.45
C TYR A 52 11.34 -4.24 -5.36
N MET A 53 10.70 -3.82 -4.27
CA MET A 53 9.31 -4.11 -3.99
C MET A 53 8.43 -2.94 -4.43
N ALA A 54 7.36 -3.25 -5.17
CA ALA A 54 6.29 -2.31 -5.40
C ALA A 54 5.45 -2.17 -4.12
N SER A 55 4.94 -0.96 -3.88
CA SER A 55 3.97 -0.75 -2.81
C SER A 55 2.71 -1.56 -3.07
N HIS A 56 2.11 -2.05 -1.99
CA HIS A 56 0.88 -2.82 -2.02
C HIS A 56 -0.11 -2.33 -0.98
N ALA A 57 -1.38 -2.63 -1.21
CA ALA A 57 -2.46 -2.25 -0.31
C ALA A 57 -3.40 -3.43 -0.06
N TRP A 58 -3.85 -3.52 1.18
CA TRP A 58 -4.84 -4.52 1.61
C TRP A 58 -5.72 -3.96 2.73
N ALA A 59 -6.71 -4.71 3.14
CA ALA A 59 -7.56 -4.36 4.27
C ALA A 59 -7.28 -5.24 5.47
N GLU A 60 -7.54 -4.71 6.64
CA GLU A 60 -7.75 -5.50 7.86
C GLU A 60 -9.15 -5.27 8.38
N VAL A 61 -9.80 -6.34 8.81
CA VAL A 61 -11.18 -6.36 9.30
C VAL A 61 -11.20 -6.83 10.73
N LEU A 62 -11.90 -6.11 11.59
CA LEU A 62 -12.08 -6.48 12.99
C LEU A 62 -13.26 -7.46 13.14
N LEU A 63 -12.97 -8.70 13.47
CA LEU A 63 -13.97 -9.74 13.69
C LEU A 63 -13.75 -10.38 15.06
N ALA A 64 -14.79 -10.41 15.90
CA ALA A 64 -14.72 -11.01 17.22
C ALA A 64 -13.52 -10.54 18.07
N GLY A 65 -13.15 -9.26 17.96
CA GLY A 65 -12.06 -8.67 18.72
C GLY A 65 -10.66 -8.86 18.14
N ASN A 66 -10.52 -9.53 16.99
CA ASN A 66 -9.24 -9.75 16.31
C ASN A 66 -9.22 -9.11 14.92
N TRP A 67 -8.05 -8.62 14.51
CA TRP A 67 -7.83 -8.10 13.17
C TRP A 67 -7.41 -9.23 12.23
N TYR A 68 -8.09 -9.33 11.10
CA TYR A 68 -7.82 -10.31 10.05
C TYR A 68 -7.43 -9.61 8.76
N THR A 69 -6.40 -10.11 8.10
CA THR A 69 -5.91 -9.59 6.81
C THR A 69 -6.77 -10.06 5.66
N PHE A 70 -7.09 -9.12 4.75
CA PHE A 70 -7.77 -9.37 3.49
C PHE A 70 -7.02 -8.67 2.37
N ASP A 71 -6.25 -9.41 1.62
CA ASP A 71 -5.63 -8.93 0.39
C ASP A 71 -6.53 -9.24 -0.79
N ILE A 72 -7.34 -8.27 -1.16
CA ILE A 72 -8.39 -8.42 -2.16
C ILE A 72 -7.80 -8.65 -3.55
N SER A 73 -6.74 -7.93 -3.89
CA SER A 73 -6.09 -8.01 -5.19
C SER A 73 -5.45 -9.36 -5.45
N ASN A 74 -4.86 -9.95 -4.43
CA ASN A 74 -4.23 -11.26 -4.50
C ASN A 74 -5.14 -12.40 -4.04
N GLN A 75 -6.36 -12.08 -3.57
CA GLN A 75 -7.32 -13.05 -3.04
C GLN A 75 -6.76 -13.87 -1.87
N HIS A 76 -5.95 -13.24 -1.02
CA HIS A 76 -5.36 -13.84 0.17
C HIS A 76 -6.07 -13.34 1.43
N PHE A 77 -6.32 -14.26 2.38
CA PHE A 77 -6.99 -13.97 3.65
C PHE A 77 -6.10 -14.17 4.87
N THR A 78 -4.83 -14.44 4.64
CA THR A 78 -3.82 -14.58 5.69
C THR A 78 -2.59 -13.79 5.31
N PRO A 79 -1.95 -13.08 6.27
CA PRO A 79 -0.68 -12.43 6.00
C PRO A 79 0.36 -13.51 5.69
N ASN A 80 0.93 -13.43 4.51
CA ASN A 80 2.04 -14.28 4.14
C ASN A 80 3.21 -13.38 3.82
N CYS A 81 3.81 -13.02 3.06
CA CYS A 81 4.96 -12.15 2.83
C CYS A 81 4.63 -10.64 2.96
N HIS A 82 3.64 -10.26 3.73
CA HIS A 82 3.21 -8.88 3.89
C HIS A 82 4.08 -8.13 4.90
N VAL A 83 4.69 -7.04 4.47
CA VAL A 83 5.46 -6.12 5.30
C VAL A 83 4.64 -4.85 5.53
N TYR A 84 4.14 -4.70 6.74
CA TYR A 84 3.28 -3.58 7.15
C TYR A 84 4.10 -2.31 7.32
N ILE A 85 3.63 -1.20 6.74
CA ILE A 85 4.24 0.12 6.91
C ILE A 85 3.31 1.04 7.69
N ALA A 86 2.06 1.18 7.24
CA ALA A 86 1.10 2.05 7.89
C ALA A 86 -0.33 1.51 7.74
N PHE A 87 -1.21 1.92 8.64
CA PHE A 87 -2.63 1.66 8.54
C PHE A 87 -3.42 2.94 8.87
N GLY A 88 -4.63 3.04 8.32
CA GLY A 88 -5.49 4.19 8.51
C GLY A 88 -6.90 3.94 7.97
N ARG A 89 -7.66 5.00 7.84
CA ARG A 89 -9.01 4.93 7.27
C ARG A 89 -8.99 4.68 5.76
N ASP A 90 -7.99 5.23 5.09
CA ASP A 90 -7.84 5.23 3.64
C ASP A 90 -6.35 5.38 3.26
N TYR A 91 -6.08 5.47 1.95
CA TYR A 91 -4.73 5.69 1.45
C TYR A 91 -4.10 7.00 1.97
N ALA A 92 -4.89 8.08 2.11
CA ALA A 92 -4.34 9.36 2.55
C ALA A 92 -3.80 9.30 3.99
N ASP A 93 -4.46 8.51 4.87
CA ASP A 93 -3.98 8.26 6.23
C ASP A 93 -2.77 7.29 6.27
N ALA A 94 -2.74 6.31 5.37
CA ALA A 94 -1.77 5.21 5.38
C ALA A 94 -0.77 5.25 4.22
N ALA A 95 -0.56 6.41 3.59
CA ALA A 95 0.41 6.54 2.51
C ALA A 95 1.82 6.16 2.97
N PRO A 96 2.53 5.23 2.26
CA PRO A 96 3.86 4.78 2.67
C PRO A 96 4.91 5.90 2.61
N VAL A 97 4.68 6.87 1.75
CA VAL A 97 5.51 8.06 1.62
C VAL A 97 4.62 9.29 1.64
N ARG A 98 4.92 10.23 2.51
CA ARG A 98 4.17 11.47 2.66
C ARG A 98 5.13 12.65 2.71
N GLY A 99 4.90 13.65 1.86
CA GLY A 99 5.66 14.90 1.84
C GLY A 99 4.75 16.11 1.91
N VAL A 100 5.26 17.19 2.44
CA VAL A 100 4.63 18.52 2.39
C VAL A 100 5.57 19.43 1.62
N ARG A 101 5.06 20.10 0.60
CA ARG A 101 5.81 21.07 -0.19
C ARG A 101 5.20 22.46 -0.04
N THR A 102 6.06 23.45 0.10
CA THR A 102 5.69 24.87 0.00
C THR A 102 6.37 25.48 -1.24
N GLY A 103 5.58 26.08 -2.12
CA GLY A 103 6.04 26.67 -3.39
C GLY A 103 5.37 26.06 -4.60
N GLY A 104 5.58 26.66 -5.77
CA GLY A 104 5.07 26.18 -7.06
C GLY A 104 6.11 25.39 -7.87
N GLY A 105 5.69 24.81 -9.00
CA GLY A 105 6.54 24.07 -9.96
C GLY A 105 6.25 22.57 -10.00
N ASP A 106 6.92 21.87 -10.94
CA ASP A 106 6.78 20.42 -11.08
C ASP A 106 7.49 19.68 -9.95
N GLU A 107 6.87 18.61 -9.48
CA GLU A 107 7.43 17.72 -8.47
C GLU A 107 7.52 16.30 -9.02
N ARG A 108 8.65 15.66 -8.77
CA ARG A 108 8.83 14.23 -9.06
C ARG A 108 9.35 13.55 -7.80
N LEU A 109 8.60 12.58 -7.31
CA LEU A 109 9.00 11.74 -6.18
C LEU A 109 9.47 10.39 -6.71
N TYR A 110 10.69 10.01 -6.35
CA TYR A 110 11.22 8.67 -6.58
C TYR A 110 11.43 8.00 -5.23
N SER A 111 10.87 6.82 -5.07
CA SER A 111 11.13 5.98 -3.91
C SER A 111 11.46 4.57 -4.36
N GLN A 112 12.48 3.99 -3.78
CA GLN A 112 12.85 2.60 -3.98
C GLN A 112 12.86 1.91 -2.62
N VAL A 113 12.24 0.74 -2.55
CA VAL A 113 12.20 -0.05 -1.34
C VAL A 113 12.75 -1.44 -1.62
N MET A 114 13.68 -1.86 -0.78
CA MET A 114 14.20 -3.20 -0.76
C MET A 114 13.79 -3.86 0.56
N VAL A 115 13.26 -5.05 0.47
CA VAL A 115 12.98 -5.90 1.64
C VAL A 115 13.94 -7.08 1.58
N SER A 116 14.69 -7.30 2.64
CA SER A 116 15.68 -8.37 2.70
C SER A 116 15.57 -9.14 4.01
N THR A 117 15.77 -10.44 3.94
CA THR A 117 15.94 -11.29 5.12
C THR A 117 17.38 -11.29 5.64
N SER A 118 18.32 -10.63 4.94
CA SER A 118 19.72 -10.54 5.31
C SER A 118 20.11 -9.10 5.67
N PRO A 119 20.64 -8.83 6.86
CA PRO A 119 21.10 -7.51 7.26
C PRO A 119 22.31 -6.99 6.47
N GLN A 120 22.98 -7.82 5.69
CA GLN A 120 24.17 -7.45 4.90
C GLN A 120 23.88 -6.53 3.70
N TYR A 121 22.60 -6.36 3.31
CA TYR A 121 22.22 -5.50 2.20
C TYR A 121 22.12 -4.01 2.56
N ILE A 122 22.01 -3.66 3.82
CA ILE A 122 21.82 -2.28 4.29
C ILE A 122 23.00 -1.35 3.96
N PRO A 123 24.26 -1.75 4.11
CA PRO A 123 25.41 -0.89 3.78
C PRO A 123 25.55 -0.56 2.28
N GLN A 124 25.08 -1.42 1.39
CA GLN A 124 25.17 -1.22 -0.06
C GLN A 124 24.16 -0.19 -0.56
N LEU A 125 22.99 -0.09 0.08
CA LEU A 125 22.01 0.96 -0.20
C LEU A 125 22.56 2.35 0.06
N ASN A 126 23.24 2.55 1.18
CA ASN A 126 23.83 3.84 1.54
C ASN A 126 24.92 4.29 0.55
N ALA A 127 25.68 3.36 -0.03
CA ALA A 127 26.69 3.67 -1.01
C ALA A 127 26.11 4.09 -2.37
N GLN A 128 24.99 3.53 -2.80
CA GLN A 128 24.32 3.90 -4.04
C GLN A 128 23.64 5.27 -3.97
N PHE A 129 23.04 5.61 -2.83
CA PHE A 129 22.42 6.93 -2.63
C PHE A 129 23.46 8.04 -2.50
N ALA A 130 24.63 7.79 -1.93
CA ALA A 130 25.72 8.76 -1.82
C ALA A 130 26.39 9.06 -3.19
N ALA A 131 26.30 8.16 -4.15
CA ALA A 131 26.86 8.33 -5.49
C ALA A 131 25.95 9.11 -6.47
N GLN A 132 24.70 9.42 -6.06
CA GLN A 132 23.70 10.14 -6.86
C GLN A 132 23.46 11.58 -6.40
N GLN A 133 24.18 12.06 -5.39
CA GLN A 133 24.21 13.46 -4.95
C GLN A 133 25.43 14.17 -5.52
#